data_c1884cbcd6afa6e43ae11cff3a27c605
#
_entry.id   c1884cbcd6afa6e43ae11cff3a27c605
#
_cell.length_a   1.000
_cell.length_b   1.000
_cell.length_c   1.000
_cell.angle_alpha   90.00
_cell.angle_beta   90.00
_cell.angle_gamma   90.00
#
_symmetry.space_group_name_H-M   'P 1'
#
loop_
_entity.id
_entity.type
_entity.pdbx_description
1 polymer ?
#
loop_
_entity_poly.entity_id
_entity_poly.type
_entity_poly.pdbx_seq_one_letter_code
_entity_poly.pdbx_strand_id
1 'polypeptide(L)'
;SYDPLGTPDSFTITTTTPSGTFAQGETVTSSISNHTMDLSNAVLQNAGGAILTVASPTGWLQIGETLTGGTSGATANVSSYT
;
A
#
# COMPACT_ATOMS: atom_id res chain seq x y z
N SER A 1 -6.99 0.99 -13.45
CA SER A 1 -7.55 0.63 -14.74
C SER A 1 -7.74 -0.87 -14.84
N TYR A 2 -8.60 -1.27 -15.71
CA TYR A 2 -8.86 -2.68 -15.93
C TYR A 2 -7.83 -3.26 -16.91
N ASP A 3 -7.27 -4.40 -16.56
CA ASP A 3 -6.37 -5.12 -17.45
C ASP A 3 -7.10 -6.31 -18.06
N PRO A 4 -7.40 -6.28 -19.38
CA PRO A 4 -8.14 -7.37 -20.02
C PRO A 4 -7.37 -8.68 -20.07
N LEU A 5 -6.05 -8.66 -19.80
CA LEU A 5 -5.26 -9.89 -19.75
C LEU A 5 -5.31 -10.57 -18.39
N GLY A 6 -6.04 -10.00 -17.44
CA GLY A 6 -6.20 -10.58 -16.13
C GLY A 6 -5.09 -10.28 -15.15
N THR A 7 -4.13 -9.44 -15.53
CA THR A 7 -3.09 -9.00 -14.61
C THR A 7 -3.69 -8.03 -13.61
N PRO A 8 -3.45 -8.19 -12.30
CA PRO A 8 -3.97 -7.24 -11.33
C PRO A 8 -3.46 -5.84 -11.61
N ASP A 9 -4.31 -4.85 -11.43
CA ASP A 9 -3.89 -3.46 -11.52
C ASP A 9 -2.89 -3.17 -10.41
N SER A 10 -1.83 -2.45 -10.75
CA SER A 10 -0.90 -1.97 -9.76
C SER A 10 -0.97 -0.45 -9.70
N PHE A 11 -0.74 0.08 -8.50
CA PHE A 11 -0.72 1.51 -8.30
C PHE A 11 0.22 1.84 -7.16
N THR A 12 0.52 3.12 -7.00
CA THR A 12 1.42 3.56 -5.93
C THR A 12 0.63 4.31 -4.87
N ILE A 13 1.04 4.08 -3.62
CA ILE A 13 0.47 4.76 -2.47
C ILE A 13 1.58 5.57 -1.82
N THR A 14 1.34 6.87 -1.64
CA THR A 14 2.22 7.70 -0.84
C THR A 14 1.69 7.71 0.58
N THR A 15 2.56 7.43 1.54
CA THR A 15 2.15 7.31 2.94
C THR A 15 2.83 8.33 3.82
N THR A 16 2.30 8.49 5.04
CA THR A 16 3.01 9.16 6.11
C THR A 16 4.23 8.33 6.50
N THR A 17 5.09 8.87 7.37
CA THR A 17 6.29 8.15 7.82
C THR A 17 5.88 6.83 8.48
N PRO A 18 6.35 5.69 7.95
CA PRO A 18 5.95 4.40 8.50
C PRO A 18 6.50 4.17 9.90
N SER A 19 5.76 3.42 10.69
CA SER A 19 6.27 2.80 11.90
C SER A 19 6.69 1.38 11.53
N GLY A 20 7.98 1.12 11.60
CA GLY A 20 8.54 -0.14 11.12
C GLY A 20 8.89 -0.07 9.63
N THR A 21 9.28 -1.20 9.08
CA THR A 21 9.70 -1.30 7.68
C THR A 21 8.83 -2.32 6.95
N PHE A 22 8.16 -1.89 5.92
CA PHE A 22 7.36 -2.80 5.09
C PHE A 22 8.27 -3.77 4.36
N ALA A 23 7.84 -5.03 4.27
CA ALA A 23 8.61 -6.08 3.62
C ALA A 23 8.07 -6.33 2.21
N GLN A 24 8.98 -6.37 1.24
CA GLN A 24 8.61 -6.67 -0.13
C GLN A 24 7.95 -8.05 -0.20
N GLY A 25 6.87 -8.15 -0.95
CA GLY A 25 6.15 -9.40 -1.13
C GLY A 25 5.08 -9.70 -0.07
N GLU A 26 4.96 -8.86 0.95
CA GLU A 26 3.95 -9.11 1.98
C GLU A 26 2.57 -8.61 1.55
N THR A 27 1.56 -9.08 2.25
CA THR A 27 0.20 -8.58 2.08
C THR A 27 -0.02 -7.39 2.99
N VAL A 28 -0.53 -6.31 2.43
CA VAL A 28 -0.86 -5.10 3.19
C VAL A 28 -2.38 -4.97 3.25
N THR A 29 -2.89 -4.66 4.43
CA THR A 29 -4.33 -4.47 4.64
C THR A 29 -4.62 -3.04 5.03
N SER A 30 -5.79 -2.55 4.63
CA SER A 30 -6.25 -1.21 4.95
C SER A 30 -7.33 -1.25 6.03
N SER A 31 -7.36 -0.22 6.89
CA SER A 31 -8.16 -0.25 8.12
C SER A 31 -9.63 0.12 7.91
N ILE A 32 -9.92 0.96 6.92
CA ILE A 32 -11.28 1.45 6.71
C ILE A 32 -11.96 0.69 5.60
N SER A 33 -11.33 0.65 4.43
CA SER A 33 -11.88 -0.04 3.28
C SER A 33 -11.69 -1.56 3.33
N ASN A 34 -10.81 -2.05 4.22
CA ASN A 34 -10.54 -3.46 4.42
C ASN A 34 -10.04 -4.17 3.16
N HIS A 35 -9.30 -3.46 2.33
CA HIS A 35 -8.68 -4.07 1.16
C HIS A 35 -7.41 -4.81 1.55
N THR A 36 -7.13 -5.88 0.83
CA THR A 36 -5.85 -6.57 0.92
C THR A 36 -5.11 -6.34 -0.39
N MET A 37 -3.82 -6.05 -0.29
CA MET A 37 -3.00 -5.68 -1.44
C MET A 37 -1.68 -6.40 -1.36
N ASP A 38 -1.16 -6.82 -2.51
CA ASP A 38 0.16 -7.43 -2.57
C ASP A 38 1.19 -6.32 -2.76
N LEU A 39 2.13 -6.24 -1.83
CA LEU A 39 3.18 -5.22 -1.87
C LEU A 39 4.35 -5.71 -2.71
N SER A 40 4.57 -5.07 -3.86
CA SER A 40 5.70 -5.44 -4.70
C SER A 40 6.96 -4.65 -4.37
N ASN A 41 6.82 -3.43 -3.84
CA ASN A 41 7.97 -2.61 -3.49
C ASN A 41 7.57 -1.54 -2.48
N ALA A 42 8.55 -1.12 -1.68
CA ALA A 42 8.37 -0.03 -0.72
C ALA A 42 9.65 0.78 -0.68
N VAL A 43 9.54 2.09 -0.89
CA VAL A 43 10.69 2.99 -0.94
C VAL A 43 10.47 4.13 0.06
N LEU A 44 11.37 4.25 1.02
CA LEU A 44 11.34 5.38 1.96
C LEU A 44 11.79 6.65 1.26
N GLN A 45 11.11 7.75 1.58
CA GLN A 45 11.43 9.06 1.03
C GLN A 45 12.31 9.84 1.99
N ASN A 46 13.21 10.67 1.45
CA ASN A 46 14.11 11.48 2.27
C ASN A 46 13.36 12.44 3.18
N ALA A 47 12.20 12.92 2.75
CA ALA A 47 11.39 13.84 3.52
C ALA A 47 10.49 13.17 4.54
N GLY A 48 10.62 11.85 4.71
CA GLY A 48 9.68 11.05 5.48
C GLY A 48 8.57 10.52 4.60
N GLY A 49 7.82 9.56 5.12
CA GLY A 49 6.84 8.86 4.32
C GLY A 49 7.45 7.79 3.44
N ALA A 50 6.62 7.10 2.70
CA ALA A 50 7.06 6.03 1.81
C ALA A 50 6.19 5.99 0.57
N ILE A 51 6.72 5.39 -0.49
CA ILE A 51 5.95 5.06 -1.68
C ILE A 51 5.87 3.55 -1.76
N LEU A 52 4.65 3.03 -1.68
CA LEU A 52 4.37 1.61 -1.77
C LEU A 52 3.80 1.31 -3.15
N THR A 53 4.35 0.31 -3.82
CA THR A 53 3.78 -0.18 -5.07
C THR A 53 3.01 -1.45 -4.75
N VAL A 54 1.73 -1.44 -5.00
CA VAL A 54 0.84 -2.54 -4.63
C VAL A 54 0.00 -2.98 -5.81
N ALA A 55 -0.45 -4.22 -5.75
CA ALA A 55 -1.47 -4.74 -6.64
C ALA A 55 -2.72 -4.99 -5.82
N SER A 56 -3.84 -4.45 -6.27
CA SER A 56 -5.10 -4.62 -5.58
C SER A 56 -6.18 -5.01 -6.58
N PRO A 57 -6.87 -6.09 -6.31
CA PRO A 57 -7.94 -6.51 -7.20
C PRO A 57 -9.21 -5.69 -7.06
N THR A 58 -9.37 -4.93 -6.00
CA THR A 58 -10.67 -4.31 -5.72
C THR A 58 -10.53 -2.97 -5.04
N GLY A 59 -11.42 -2.06 -5.41
CA GLY A 59 -11.81 -0.91 -4.64
C GLY A 59 -10.82 0.23 -4.56
N TRP A 60 -11.18 1.18 -3.75
CA TRP A 60 -10.46 2.43 -3.57
C TRP A 60 -10.04 2.57 -2.12
N LEU A 61 -8.86 3.10 -1.91
CA LEU A 61 -8.40 3.45 -0.57
C LEU A 61 -8.94 4.82 -0.18
N GLN A 62 -9.10 5.02 1.11
CA GLN A 62 -9.44 6.32 1.66
C GLN A 62 -8.19 7.00 2.18
N ILE A 63 -8.07 8.30 1.87
CA ILE A 63 -6.97 9.10 2.42
C ILE A 63 -7.08 9.07 3.94
N GLY A 64 -5.96 8.85 4.61
CA GLY A 64 -5.91 8.81 6.05
C GLY A 64 -6.07 7.43 6.68
N GLU A 65 -6.48 6.41 5.90
CA GLU A 65 -6.61 5.09 6.51
C GLU A 65 -5.24 4.47 6.78
N THR A 66 -5.20 3.57 7.73
CA THR A 66 -3.96 2.92 8.14
C THR A 66 -3.72 1.66 7.34
N LEU A 67 -2.51 1.53 6.81
CA LEU A 67 -2.04 0.34 6.13
C LEU A 67 -1.18 -0.46 7.10
N THR A 68 -1.36 -1.77 7.13
CA THR A 68 -0.61 -2.66 8.00
C THR A 68 -0.02 -3.80 7.18
N GLY A 69 1.30 -4.00 7.29
CA GLY A 69 1.97 -5.13 6.67
C GLY A 69 1.70 -6.40 7.44
N GLY A 70 1.27 -7.46 6.74
CA GLY A 70 0.88 -8.71 7.38
C GLY A 70 2.06 -9.48 7.97
N THR A 71 3.23 -9.31 7.41
CA THR A 71 4.45 -10.01 7.88
C THR A 71 5.31 -9.10 8.74
N SER A 72 5.56 -7.87 8.27
CA SER A 72 6.44 -6.94 8.97
C SER A 72 5.79 -6.29 10.19
N GLY A 73 4.46 -6.14 10.18
CA GLY A 73 3.76 -5.38 11.19
C GLY A 73 3.93 -3.87 11.04
N ALA A 74 4.56 -3.42 9.98
CA ALA A 74 4.73 -1.99 9.74
C ALA A 74 3.39 -1.32 9.47
N THR A 75 3.27 -0.07 9.89
CA THR A 75 2.04 0.70 9.67
C THR A 75 2.36 2.07 9.12
N ALA A 76 1.46 2.60 8.29
CA ALA A 76 1.54 3.96 7.79
C ALA A 76 0.15 4.39 7.33
N ASN A 77 -0.07 5.69 7.25
CA ASN A 77 -1.36 6.21 6.80
C ASN A 77 -1.29 6.64 5.35
N VAL A 78 -2.37 6.45 4.62
CA VAL A 78 -2.46 6.85 3.22
C VAL A 78 -2.51 8.36 3.12
N SER A 79 -1.54 8.95 2.39
CA SER A 79 -1.55 10.39 2.09
C SER A 79 -2.17 10.64 0.73
N SER A 80 -1.80 9.84 -0.26
CA SER A 80 -2.35 9.92 -1.61
C SER A 80 -2.06 8.61 -2.34
N TYR A 81 -2.69 8.41 -3.49
CA TYR A 81 -2.37 7.27 -4.34
C TYR A 81 -2.72 7.59 -5.79
N THR A 82 -2.08 6.85 -6.69
CA THR A 82 -2.31 7.02 -8.13
C THR A 82 -2.43 5.67 -8.82
#